data_b5d652a08097e2e12ac158949af40cdf
#
_entry.id   b5d652a08097e2e12ac158949af40cdf
#
_cell.length_a   1.000
_cell.length_b   1.000
_cell.length_c   1.000
_cell.angle_alpha   90.00
_cell.angle_beta   90.00
_cell.angle_gamma   90.00
#
_symmetry.space_group_name_H-M   'P 1'
#
loop_
_entity.id
_entity.type
_entity.pdbx_description
1 polymer ?
#
loop_
_entity_poly.entity_id
_entity_poly.type
_entity_poly.pdbx_seq_one_letter_code
_entity_poly.pdbx_strand_id
1 'polypeptide(L)'
;RHSFPTRRSSDLVLRRTAQRPTVIIGKDTRISGYMMESALEAGFASAGVDVLLTGPLPTPGVAYLTRALRLDLGVVISASHNAYPDNGIKFFSARGEKLPDRWELAVESALDEPAQWVDSARLGRARRLTDAQGRYVEFCKATVSGELSLKGLKLVVDAAHGAAYQVAPA
;
A
#
# COMPACT_ATOMS: atom_id res chain seq x y z
N ARG A 1 -20.77 -4.96 7.13
CA ARG A 1 -20.57 -3.54 7.54
C ARG A 1 -19.06 -3.32 7.58
N HIS A 2 -18.53 -2.61 6.59
CA HIS A 2 -17.11 -2.28 6.53
C HIS A 2 -16.97 -0.85 7.02
N SER A 3 -16.60 -0.67 8.29
CA SER A 3 -16.23 0.64 8.82
C SER A 3 -14.75 0.89 8.50
N PHE A 4 -14.40 2.16 8.25
CA PHE A 4 -13.03 2.55 7.92
C PHE A 4 -12.17 2.63 9.18
N PRO A 5 -10.82 2.49 9.04
CA PRO A 5 -9.93 2.65 10.18
C PRO A 5 -10.17 4.00 10.85
N THR A 6 -10.45 3.96 12.12
CA THR A 6 -10.65 5.15 12.95
C THR A 6 -9.29 5.71 13.39
N ARG A 7 -9.27 6.93 13.94
CA ARG A 7 -8.06 7.56 14.50
C ARG A 7 -7.33 6.61 15.47
N ARG A 8 -8.07 5.82 16.24
CA ARG A 8 -7.49 4.89 17.22
C ARG A 8 -6.79 3.73 16.56
N SER A 9 -7.29 3.20 15.47
CA SER A 9 -6.60 2.15 14.70
C SER A 9 -5.35 2.69 13.98
N SER A 10 -5.39 3.93 13.48
CA SER A 10 -4.20 4.58 12.94
C SER A 10 -3.18 4.94 14.03
N ASP A 11 -3.63 5.40 15.22
CA ASP A 11 -2.75 5.69 16.36
C ASP A 11 -2.10 4.43 16.96
N LEU A 12 -2.74 3.26 16.84
CA LEU A 12 -2.17 1.98 17.26
C LEU A 12 -1.00 1.54 16.38
N VAL A 13 -1.05 1.87 15.11
CA VAL A 13 -0.04 1.45 14.12
C VAL A 13 1.03 2.53 13.92
N LEU A 14 0.65 3.80 14.00
CA LEU A 14 1.50 4.93 13.71
C LEU A 14 2.01 5.56 15.02
N ARG A 15 3.30 5.42 15.30
CA ARG A 15 3.93 6.13 16.42
C ARG A 15 3.83 7.63 16.19
N ARG A 16 3.42 8.37 17.21
CA ARG A 16 3.45 9.84 17.24
C ARG A 16 4.89 10.34 17.06
N THR A 17 5.29 10.60 15.84
CA THR A 17 6.46 11.42 15.54
C THR A 17 6.03 12.88 15.40
N ALA A 18 6.95 13.82 15.52
CA ALA A 18 6.67 15.26 15.34
C ALA A 18 6.22 15.61 13.91
N GLN A 19 6.39 14.69 12.96
CA GLN A 19 5.91 14.80 11.58
C GLN A 19 4.55 14.10 11.45
N ARG A 20 3.75 14.55 10.46
CA ARG A 20 2.49 13.88 10.12
C ARG A 20 2.78 12.45 9.66
N PRO A 21 2.09 11.44 10.21
CA PRO A 21 2.27 10.08 9.74
C PRO A 21 1.82 9.97 8.28
N THR A 22 2.52 9.16 7.52
CA THR A 22 2.27 8.97 6.09
C THR A 22 2.10 7.49 5.78
N VAL A 23 1.02 7.16 5.06
CA VAL A 23 0.74 5.82 4.55
C VAL A 23 0.89 5.77 3.05
N ILE A 24 1.39 4.66 2.52
CA ILE A 24 1.34 4.35 1.09
C ILE A 24 0.30 3.27 0.83
N ILE A 25 -0.54 3.49 -0.18
CA ILE A 25 -1.58 2.54 -0.59
C ILE A 25 -1.32 2.11 -2.03
N GLY A 26 -1.14 0.80 -2.20
CA GLY A 26 -1.12 0.16 -3.51
C GLY A 26 -2.26 -0.84 -3.63
N LYS A 27 -2.52 -1.29 -4.85
CA LYS A 27 -3.59 -2.23 -5.14
C LYS A 27 -3.23 -3.16 -6.29
N ASP A 28 -3.98 -4.24 -6.42
CA ASP A 28 -3.99 -5.03 -7.65
C ASP A 28 -4.93 -4.41 -8.70
N THR A 29 -5.21 -5.13 -9.76
CA THR A 29 -5.99 -4.63 -10.92
C THR A 29 -7.50 -4.83 -10.77
N ARG A 30 -7.99 -5.36 -9.65
CA ARG A 30 -9.42 -5.57 -9.40
C ARG A 30 -10.18 -4.25 -9.39
N ILE A 31 -11.37 -4.24 -9.99
CA ILE A 31 -12.21 -3.04 -10.06
C ILE A 31 -12.61 -2.54 -8.67
N SER A 32 -12.88 -3.45 -7.73
CA SER A 32 -13.20 -3.13 -6.34
C SER A 32 -12.07 -2.40 -5.61
N GLY A 33 -10.81 -2.57 -6.06
CA GLY A 33 -9.65 -1.90 -5.50
C GLY A 33 -9.75 -0.37 -5.56
N TYR A 34 -10.43 0.19 -6.57
CA TYR A 34 -10.64 1.64 -6.68
C TYR A 34 -11.56 2.18 -5.59
N MET A 35 -12.66 1.48 -5.32
CA MET A 35 -13.59 1.83 -4.25
C MET A 35 -12.89 1.74 -2.88
N MET A 36 -12.16 0.66 -2.63
CA MET A 36 -11.47 0.44 -1.37
C MET A 36 -10.32 1.43 -1.16
N GLU A 37 -9.58 1.77 -2.22
CA GLU A 37 -8.54 2.80 -2.20
C GLU A 37 -9.12 4.16 -1.77
N SER A 38 -10.22 4.60 -2.41
CA SER A 38 -10.87 5.87 -2.06
C SER A 38 -11.38 5.88 -0.63
N ALA A 39 -11.89 4.77 -0.18
CA ALA A 39 -12.39 4.61 1.17
C ALA A 39 -11.27 4.68 2.22
N LEU A 40 -10.15 3.99 1.99
CA LEU A 40 -8.97 4.06 2.86
C LEU A 40 -8.33 5.45 2.82
N GLU A 41 -8.25 6.08 1.64
CA GLU A 41 -7.78 7.45 1.48
C GLU A 41 -8.58 8.41 2.38
N ALA A 42 -9.92 8.37 2.28
CA ALA A 42 -10.78 9.22 3.10
C ALA A 42 -10.61 8.91 4.59
N GLY A 43 -10.53 7.63 4.98
CA GLY A 43 -10.36 7.21 6.37
C GLY A 43 -9.03 7.70 6.96
N PHE A 44 -7.91 7.49 6.28
CA PHE A 44 -6.61 7.97 6.74
C PHE A 44 -6.54 9.49 6.77
N ALA A 45 -7.02 10.17 5.73
CA ALA A 45 -7.02 11.63 5.69
C ALA A 45 -7.86 12.23 6.83
N SER A 46 -9.02 11.67 7.14
CA SER A 46 -9.86 12.11 8.25
C SER A 46 -9.21 11.89 9.62
N ALA A 47 -8.30 10.94 9.73
CA ALA A 47 -7.49 10.68 10.93
C ALA A 47 -6.23 11.56 11.02
N GLY A 48 -5.98 12.43 10.04
CA GLY A 48 -4.81 13.32 10.01
C GLY A 48 -3.55 12.67 9.45
N VAL A 49 -3.68 11.57 8.70
CA VAL A 49 -2.58 10.82 8.08
C VAL A 49 -2.46 11.22 6.61
N ASP A 50 -1.25 11.56 6.17
CA ASP A 50 -1.00 11.81 4.75
C ASP A 50 -0.99 10.49 3.96
N VAL A 51 -1.49 10.52 2.73
CA VAL A 51 -1.69 9.32 1.91
C VAL A 51 -0.92 9.44 0.58
N LEU A 52 -0.12 8.43 0.26
CA LEU A 52 0.50 8.25 -1.05
C LEU A 52 -0.21 7.12 -1.80
N LEU A 53 -0.72 7.41 -3.00
CA LEU A 53 -1.40 6.44 -3.85
C LEU A 53 -0.49 6.01 -4.99
N THR A 54 -0.22 4.70 -5.11
CA THR A 54 0.65 4.18 -6.19
C THR A 54 -0.13 3.75 -7.43
N GLY A 55 -1.43 3.48 -7.28
CA GLY A 55 -2.18 2.71 -8.26
C GLY A 55 -1.79 1.22 -8.24
N PRO A 56 -2.00 0.48 -9.34
CA PRO A 56 -1.62 -0.92 -9.42
C PRO A 56 -0.10 -1.09 -9.28
N LEU A 57 0.31 -1.87 -8.26
CA LEU A 57 1.71 -2.18 -7.99
C LEU A 57 1.79 -3.54 -7.27
N PRO A 58 2.75 -4.41 -7.61
CA PRO A 58 2.96 -5.66 -6.88
C PRO A 58 3.15 -5.46 -5.39
N THR A 59 2.62 -6.39 -4.58
CA THR A 59 2.74 -6.36 -3.11
C THR A 59 4.16 -6.06 -2.62
N PRO A 60 5.23 -6.73 -3.12
CA PRO A 60 6.59 -6.43 -2.69
C PRO A 60 7.05 -5.03 -3.08
N GLY A 61 6.48 -4.43 -4.14
CA GLY A 61 6.78 -3.04 -4.51
C GLY A 61 6.28 -2.06 -3.47
N VAL A 62 5.08 -2.26 -2.92
CA VAL A 62 4.55 -1.43 -1.83
C VAL A 62 5.37 -1.59 -0.56
N ALA A 63 5.71 -2.82 -0.19
CA ALA A 63 6.56 -3.12 0.97
C ALA A 63 7.95 -2.43 0.84
N TYR A 64 8.57 -2.53 -0.34
CA TYR A 64 9.82 -1.85 -0.64
C TYR A 64 9.70 -0.33 -0.51
N LEU A 65 8.68 0.29 -1.14
CA LEU A 65 8.49 1.73 -1.13
C LEU A 65 8.17 2.26 0.27
N THR A 66 7.44 1.51 1.10
CA THR A 66 7.21 1.86 2.50
C THR A 66 8.52 2.10 3.22
N ARG A 67 9.47 1.17 3.08
CA ARG A 67 10.80 1.26 3.69
C ARG A 67 11.66 2.33 3.01
N ALA A 68 11.75 2.32 1.68
CA ALA A 68 12.65 3.18 0.91
C ALA A 68 12.31 4.67 1.08
N LEU A 69 11.04 5.01 1.19
CA LEU A 69 10.56 6.37 1.41
C LEU A 69 10.40 6.71 2.90
N ARG A 70 10.76 5.79 3.81
CA ARG A 70 10.66 5.96 5.27
C ARG A 70 9.26 6.33 5.73
N LEU A 71 8.25 5.66 5.18
CA LEU A 71 6.86 5.86 5.53
C LEU A 71 6.49 5.06 6.78
N ASP A 72 5.41 5.46 7.44
CA ASP A 72 4.98 4.83 8.69
C ASP A 72 4.24 3.51 8.47
N LEU A 73 3.51 3.39 7.35
CA LEU A 73 2.68 2.23 7.04
C LEU A 73 2.57 2.01 5.53
N GLY A 74 2.58 0.76 5.11
CA GLY A 74 2.19 0.34 3.77
C GLY A 74 0.88 -0.43 3.80
N VAL A 75 0.02 -0.19 2.83
CA VAL A 75 -1.26 -0.90 2.64
C VAL A 75 -1.34 -1.43 1.22
N VAL A 76 -1.71 -2.70 1.08
CA VAL A 76 -1.96 -3.32 -0.21
C VAL A 76 -3.37 -3.88 -0.25
N ILE A 77 -4.14 -3.42 -1.23
CA ILE A 77 -5.49 -3.93 -1.52
C ILE A 77 -5.33 -5.03 -2.56
N SER A 78 -5.36 -6.28 -2.11
CA SER A 78 -5.22 -7.46 -2.97
C SER A 78 -5.63 -8.73 -2.26
N ALA A 79 -6.40 -9.57 -2.94
CA ALA A 79 -6.71 -10.93 -2.52
C ALA A 79 -5.77 -11.98 -3.16
N SER A 80 -4.59 -11.57 -3.64
CA SER A 80 -3.59 -12.47 -4.25
C SER A 80 -4.17 -13.21 -5.48
N HIS A 81 -4.14 -14.54 -5.45
CA HIS A 81 -4.62 -15.44 -6.52
C HIS A 81 -6.07 -15.91 -6.34
N ASN A 82 -6.77 -15.39 -5.36
CA ASN A 82 -8.17 -15.73 -5.14
C ASN A 82 -9.05 -15.27 -6.32
N ALA A 83 -10.26 -15.79 -6.39
CA ALA A 83 -11.25 -15.41 -7.39
C ALA A 83 -11.48 -13.88 -7.43
N TYR A 84 -11.86 -13.36 -8.59
CA TYR A 84 -11.93 -11.90 -8.79
C TYR A 84 -12.91 -11.15 -7.86
N PRO A 85 -14.00 -11.75 -7.32
CA PRO A 85 -14.87 -11.05 -6.38
C PRO A 85 -14.26 -10.86 -4.99
N ASP A 86 -13.23 -11.66 -4.65
CA ASP A 86 -12.59 -11.58 -3.35
C ASP A 86 -11.77 -10.29 -3.23
N ASN A 87 -11.71 -9.78 -2.01
CA ASN A 87 -10.88 -8.64 -1.66
C ASN A 87 -10.06 -8.98 -0.41
N GLY A 88 -8.97 -8.27 -0.24
CA GLY A 88 -8.14 -8.38 0.95
C GLY A 88 -7.32 -7.12 1.15
N ILE A 89 -6.95 -6.86 2.39
CA ILE A 89 -6.08 -5.77 2.76
C ILE A 89 -4.90 -6.35 3.55
N LYS A 90 -3.69 -5.94 3.19
CA LYS A 90 -2.46 -6.34 3.87
C LYS A 90 -1.73 -5.10 4.34
N PHE A 91 -1.19 -5.18 5.56
CA PHE A 91 -0.46 -4.07 6.18
C PHE A 91 1.03 -4.39 6.29
N PHE A 92 1.86 -3.37 6.04
CA PHE A 92 3.31 -3.44 6.15
C PHE A 92 3.83 -2.36 7.09
N SER A 93 4.72 -2.73 7.98
CA SER A 93 5.38 -1.80 8.90
C SER A 93 6.30 -0.83 8.15
N ALA A 94 6.81 0.19 8.82
CA ALA A 94 7.83 1.11 8.31
C ALA A 94 9.10 0.39 7.78
N ARG A 95 9.33 -0.86 8.18
CA ARG A 95 10.42 -1.70 7.68
C ARG A 95 10.07 -2.46 6.40
N GLY A 96 8.84 -2.37 5.91
CA GLY A 96 8.35 -3.13 4.76
C GLY A 96 8.06 -4.60 5.09
N GLU A 97 7.87 -4.95 6.36
CA GLU A 97 7.53 -6.29 6.83
C GLU A 97 6.02 -6.39 7.09
N LYS A 98 5.42 -7.55 6.82
CA LYS A 98 4.01 -7.79 7.18
C LYS A 98 3.81 -7.48 8.68
N LEU A 99 2.73 -6.81 9.02
CA LEU A 99 2.40 -6.57 10.44
C LEU A 99 2.13 -7.90 11.14
N PRO A 100 2.57 -8.05 12.41
CA PRO A 100 2.19 -9.19 13.25
C PRO A 100 0.67 -9.26 13.44
N ASP A 101 0.12 -10.47 13.54
CA ASP A 101 -1.33 -10.74 13.65
C ASP A 101 -2.01 -9.96 14.79
N ARG A 102 -1.28 -9.70 15.90
CA ARG A 102 -1.79 -8.88 17.00
C ARG A 102 -2.21 -7.46 16.57
N TRP A 103 -1.59 -6.89 15.53
CA TRP A 103 -1.96 -5.60 14.99
C TRP A 103 -3.18 -5.69 14.07
N GLU A 104 -3.28 -6.77 13.29
CA GLU A 104 -4.46 -7.07 12.47
C GLU A 104 -5.70 -7.21 13.37
N LEU A 105 -5.60 -7.99 14.45
CA LEU A 105 -6.67 -8.14 15.45
C LEU A 105 -7.02 -6.80 16.13
N ALA A 106 -6.04 -5.96 16.43
CA ALA A 106 -6.30 -4.64 17.01
C ALA A 106 -7.05 -3.71 16.04
N VAL A 107 -6.73 -3.78 14.75
CA VAL A 107 -7.46 -3.03 13.70
C VAL A 107 -8.89 -3.55 13.59
N GLU A 108 -9.10 -4.87 13.55
CA GLU A 108 -10.43 -5.49 13.52
C GLU A 108 -11.29 -5.07 14.72
N SER A 109 -10.72 -5.13 15.93
CA SER A 109 -11.43 -4.71 17.14
C SER A 109 -11.81 -3.22 17.12
N ALA A 110 -11.00 -2.38 16.51
CA ALA A 110 -11.27 -0.95 16.40
C ALA A 110 -12.38 -0.61 15.38
N LEU A 111 -12.80 -1.57 14.54
CA LEU A 111 -13.92 -1.36 13.61
C LEU A 111 -15.27 -1.17 14.31
N ASP A 112 -15.41 -1.70 15.51
CA ASP A 112 -16.64 -1.60 16.31
C ASP A 112 -16.69 -0.28 17.15
N GLU A 113 -15.59 0.48 17.18
CA GLU A 113 -15.53 1.74 17.91
C GLU A 113 -16.07 2.91 17.07
N PRO A 114 -16.65 3.95 17.73
CA PRO A 114 -17.10 5.15 17.02
C PRO A 114 -15.96 5.84 16.25
N ALA A 115 -16.22 6.21 15.01
CA ALA A 115 -15.29 6.95 14.19
C ALA A 115 -14.95 8.32 14.82
N GLN A 116 -13.68 8.68 14.83
CA GLN A 116 -13.18 9.96 15.29
C GLN A 116 -12.44 10.67 14.17
N TRP A 117 -12.69 11.96 14.02
CA TRP A 117 -12.07 12.81 13.00
C TRP A 117 -11.21 13.87 13.66
N VAL A 118 -10.16 14.29 12.97
CA VAL A 118 -9.40 15.47 13.36
C VAL A 118 -10.09 16.74 12.85
N ASP A 119 -9.72 17.90 13.42
CA ASP A 119 -10.17 19.19 12.92
C ASP A 119 -9.70 19.42 11.48
N SER A 120 -10.43 20.22 10.70
CA SER A 120 -10.14 20.48 9.28
C SER A 120 -8.72 20.96 9.01
N ALA A 121 -8.12 21.73 9.92
CA ALA A 121 -6.73 22.18 9.83
C ALA A 121 -5.69 21.03 9.95
N ARG A 122 -6.10 19.89 10.46
CA ARG A 122 -5.25 18.71 10.70
C ARG A 122 -5.53 17.56 9.75
N LEU A 123 -6.48 17.68 8.84
CA LEU A 123 -6.75 16.65 7.83
C LEU A 123 -5.47 16.29 7.06
N GLY A 124 -5.29 14.98 6.82
CA GLY A 124 -4.22 14.47 5.98
C GLY A 124 -4.41 14.85 4.52
N ARG A 125 -3.33 14.81 3.75
CA ARG A 125 -3.34 15.13 2.31
C ARG A 125 -3.06 13.88 1.50
N ALA A 126 -3.90 13.62 0.51
CA ALA A 126 -3.64 12.55 -0.44
C ALA A 126 -2.94 13.08 -1.69
N ARG A 127 -1.99 12.28 -2.21
CA ARG A 127 -1.30 12.57 -3.46
C ARG A 127 -0.89 11.29 -4.17
N ARG A 128 -0.78 11.34 -5.50
CA ARG A 128 -0.23 10.23 -6.27
C ARG A 128 1.30 10.24 -6.25
N LEU A 129 1.86 9.04 -6.07
CA LEU A 129 3.28 8.77 -6.29
C LEU A 129 3.44 8.26 -7.74
N THR A 130 3.69 9.18 -8.66
CA THR A 130 3.69 8.91 -10.11
C THR A 130 4.87 8.08 -10.58
N ASP A 131 5.96 8.05 -9.82
CA ASP A 131 7.20 7.32 -10.12
C ASP A 131 7.33 5.99 -9.35
N ALA A 132 6.26 5.52 -8.70
CA ALA A 132 6.26 4.31 -7.87
C ALA A 132 6.75 3.07 -8.63
N GLN A 133 6.26 2.88 -9.85
CA GLN A 133 6.61 1.75 -10.70
C GLN A 133 8.09 1.78 -11.09
N GLY A 134 8.59 2.93 -11.56
CA GLY A 134 9.99 3.10 -11.95
C GLY A 134 10.94 2.84 -10.78
N ARG A 135 10.61 3.33 -9.57
CA ARG A 135 11.41 3.03 -8.36
C ARG A 135 11.46 1.54 -8.06
N TYR A 136 10.35 0.85 -8.21
CA TYR A 136 10.32 -0.60 -7.97
C TYR A 136 11.09 -1.38 -9.04
N VAL A 137 10.98 -0.99 -10.31
CA VAL A 137 11.77 -1.57 -11.42
C VAL A 137 13.26 -1.41 -11.15
N GLU A 138 13.73 -0.20 -10.81
CA GLU A 138 15.14 0.03 -10.51
C GLU A 138 15.62 -0.75 -9.28
N PHE A 139 14.77 -0.91 -8.27
CA PHE A 139 15.08 -1.80 -7.15
C PHE A 139 15.24 -3.25 -7.60
N CYS A 140 14.34 -3.78 -8.43
CA CYS A 140 14.45 -5.15 -8.95
C CYS A 140 15.71 -5.31 -9.79
N LYS A 141 16.02 -4.37 -10.66
CA LYS A 141 17.25 -4.39 -11.48
C LYS A 141 18.52 -4.39 -10.63
N ALA A 142 18.53 -3.64 -9.54
CA ALA A 142 19.65 -3.56 -8.62
C ALA A 142 19.93 -4.89 -7.87
N THR A 143 19.01 -5.86 -7.88
CA THR A 143 19.23 -7.20 -7.29
C THR A 143 20.00 -8.14 -8.21
N VAL A 144 20.23 -7.75 -9.46
CA VAL A 144 20.89 -8.56 -10.48
C VAL A 144 22.28 -7.97 -10.77
N SER A 145 23.27 -8.85 -11.05
CA SER A 145 24.61 -8.40 -11.45
C SER A 145 24.54 -7.51 -12.70
N GLY A 146 25.24 -6.38 -12.68
CA GLY A 146 25.35 -5.48 -13.83
C GLY A 146 26.06 -6.10 -15.05
N GLU A 147 26.71 -7.25 -14.86
CA GLU A 147 27.32 -8.03 -15.96
C GLU A 147 26.33 -8.94 -16.67
N LEU A 148 25.13 -9.18 -16.06
CA LEU A 148 24.11 -10.01 -16.67
C LEU A 148 23.47 -9.28 -17.84
N SER A 149 23.47 -9.94 -18.99
CA SER A 149 22.79 -9.42 -20.20
C SER A 149 21.80 -10.46 -20.72
N LEU A 150 20.60 -10.03 -20.95
CA LEU A 150 19.54 -10.81 -21.63
C LEU A 150 19.51 -10.53 -23.13
N LYS A 151 20.49 -9.79 -23.65
CA LYS A 151 20.55 -9.43 -25.09
C LYS A 151 20.54 -10.69 -25.96
N GLY A 152 19.65 -10.71 -26.92
CA GLY A 152 19.47 -11.85 -27.85
C GLY A 152 18.51 -12.93 -27.36
N LEU A 153 18.04 -12.86 -26.11
CA LEU A 153 16.99 -13.75 -25.63
C LEU A 153 15.60 -13.24 -26.04
N LYS A 154 14.72 -14.17 -26.34
CA LYS A 154 13.29 -13.89 -26.55
C LYS A 154 12.53 -14.39 -25.34
N LEU A 155 11.97 -13.46 -24.58
CA LEU A 155 11.23 -13.74 -23.35
C LEU A 155 9.74 -13.60 -23.60
N VAL A 156 8.95 -14.50 -23.03
CA VAL A 156 7.48 -14.40 -22.95
C VAL A 156 7.12 -14.23 -21.47
N VAL A 157 6.45 -13.14 -21.17
CA VAL A 157 6.05 -12.81 -19.80
C VAL A 157 4.54 -12.77 -19.72
N ASP A 158 3.96 -13.62 -18.88
CA ASP A 158 2.54 -13.60 -18.56
C ASP A 158 2.34 -13.03 -17.14
N ALA A 159 1.81 -11.83 -17.06
CA ALA A 159 1.47 -11.17 -15.80
C ALA A 159 0.05 -11.50 -15.30
N ALA A 160 -0.70 -12.39 -15.96
CA ALA A 160 -2.05 -12.84 -15.63
C ALA A 160 -3.03 -11.67 -15.34
N HIS A 161 -2.91 -10.54 -16.05
CA HIS A 161 -3.62 -9.29 -15.79
C HIS A 161 -3.41 -8.73 -14.35
N GLY A 162 -2.41 -9.23 -13.63
CA GLY A 162 -2.11 -8.84 -12.26
C GLY A 162 -1.36 -7.52 -12.15
N ALA A 163 -1.04 -7.14 -10.93
CA ALA A 163 -0.41 -5.85 -10.60
C ALA A 163 1.00 -5.66 -11.21
N ALA A 164 1.61 -6.75 -11.70
CA ALA A 164 2.92 -6.71 -12.38
C ALA A 164 2.86 -6.28 -13.86
N TYR A 165 1.67 -6.09 -14.44
CA TYR A 165 1.49 -5.87 -15.88
C TYR A 165 2.28 -4.69 -16.46
N GLN A 166 2.56 -3.66 -15.66
CA GLN A 166 3.35 -2.50 -16.07
C GLN A 166 4.84 -2.63 -15.70
N VAL A 167 5.16 -3.34 -14.63
CA VAL A 167 6.56 -3.41 -14.14
C VAL A 167 7.32 -4.63 -14.71
N ALA A 168 6.62 -5.70 -15.10
CA ALA A 168 7.27 -6.90 -15.61
C ALA A 168 7.90 -6.73 -17.01
N PRO A 169 7.34 -5.92 -17.94
CA PRO A 169 7.97 -5.70 -19.25
C PRO A 169 9.06 -4.62 -19.23
N ALA A 170 9.21 -3.86 -18.14
CA ALA A 170 10.15 -2.74 -18.04
C ALA A 170 11.54 -3.19 -17.54
#